data_0366fa09cf89222ba74533419f3990f0
#
_entry.id   0366fa09cf89222ba74533419f3990f0
#
_cell.length_a   1.000
_cell.length_b   1.000
_cell.length_c   1.000
_cell.angle_alpha   90.00
_cell.angle_beta   90.00
_cell.angle_gamma   90.00
#
_symmetry.space_group_name_H-M   'P 1'
#
loop_
_entity.id
_entity.type
_entity.pdbx_description
1 polymer ?
#
loop_
_entity_poly.entity_id
_entity_poly.type
_entity_poly.pdbx_seq_one_letter_code
_entity_poly.pdbx_strand_id
1 'polypeptide(L)'
;MPPDLFPPEALLRDSAPPLSDYGWRLLAEGDSWFSITATGRYSPNLLAELRLPRSAAIVNCAAPGHTLQRMVDRRADGHCERLLHHRRLARYWDAVLLSAGGNDLIAAAATPLADDAGVPTPEAQRLLRTFEEVGH
;
A
#
# COMPACT_ATOMS: atom_id res chain seq x y z
N MET A 1 -2.69 17.27 13.72
CA MET A 1 -2.30 16.22 14.68
C MET A 1 -1.68 15.08 13.91
N PRO A 2 -0.62 14.43 14.41
CA PRO A 2 -0.14 13.19 13.80
C PRO A 2 -1.20 12.10 13.94
N PRO A 3 -1.31 11.16 12.98
CA PRO A 3 -2.19 10.02 13.10
C PRO A 3 -1.60 8.93 14.01
N ASP A 4 -2.45 8.11 14.59
CA ASP A 4 -2.05 6.86 15.21
C ASP A 4 -1.98 5.75 14.15
N LEU A 5 -0.85 5.04 14.08
CA LEU A 5 -0.62 3.99 13.10
C LEU A 5 -0.83 2.62 13.73
N PHE A 6 -1.62 1.78 13.09
CA PHE A 6 -1.93 0.43 13.53
C PHE A 6 -1.53 -0.58 12.45
N PRO A 7 -0.91 -1.71 12.82
CA PRO A 7 -0.74 -2.81 11.89
C PRO A 7 -2.10 -3.52 11.66
N PRO A 8 -2.31 -4.16 10.50
CA PRO A 8 -3.59 -4.79 10.17
C PRO A 8 -3.99 -5.89 11.17
N GLU A 9 -3.02 -6.59 11.73
CA GLU A 9 -3.25 -7.64 12.71
C GLU A 9 -3.87 -7.12 14.02
N ALA A 10 -3.68 -5.84 14.35
CA ALA A 10 -4.27 -5.24 15.54
C ALA A 10 -5.80 -5.21 15.47
N LEU A 11 -6.36 -5.10 14.25
CA LEU A 11 -7.81 -5.07 14.05
C LEU A 11 -8.44 -6.45 13.92
N LEU A 12 -7.64 -7.46 13.65
CA LEU A 12 -8.08 -8.84 13.49
C LEU A 12 -8.10 -9.62 14.82
N ARG A 13 -7.70 -8.99 15.93
CA ARG A 13 -7.69 -9.56 17.27
C ARG A 13 -8.96 -9.18 18.03
N ASP A 14 -9.32 -9.99 19.04
CA ASP A 14 -10.46 -9.70 19.92
C ASP A 14 -10.28 -8.41 20.73
N SER A 15 -9.03 -7.98 20.96
CA SER A 15 -8.65 -6.73 21.62
C SER A 15 -8.37 -5.59 20.63
N ALA A 16 -9.10 -5.53 19.52
CA ALA A 16 -8.91 -4.48 18.54
C ALA A 16 -9.09 -3.08 19.16
N PRO A 17 -8.25 -2.10 18.77
CA PRO A 17 -8.41 -0.74 19.25
C PRO A 17 -9.76 -0.16 18.81
N PRO A 18 -10.41 0.68 19.65
CA PRO A 18 -11.68 1.29 19.32
C PRO A 18 -11.50 2.39 18.26
N LEU A 19 -11.65 2.03 16.99
CA LEU A 19 -11.53 3.01 15.89
C LEU A 19 -12.64 4.08 15.92
N SER A 20 -13.71 3.84 16.66
CA SER A 20 -14.81 4.81 16.87
C SER A 20 -14.37 6.11 17.53
N ASP A 21 -13.27 6.08 18.29
CA ASP A 21 -12.78 7.23 19.04
C ASP A 21 -12.01 8.24 18.16
N TYR A 22 -11.76 7.86 16.91
CA TYR A 22 -11.06 8.70 15.94
C TYR A 22 -12.03 9.45 15.04
N GLY A 23 -11.67 10.69 14.75
CA GLY A 23 -12.43 11.53 13.81
C GLY A 23 -12.32 11.05 12.36
N TRP A 24 -11.21 10.40 12.01
CA TRP A 24 -10.99 9.75 10.72
C TRP A 24 -10.38 8.36 10.88
N ARG A 25 -10.84 7.45 10.05
CA ARG A 25 -10.39 6.06 9.98
C ARG A 25 -9.92 5.78 8.56
N LEU A 26 -8.63 5.60 8.41
CA LEU A 26 -7.98 5.50 7.11
C LEU A 26 -7.35 4.12 6.98
N LEU A 27 -7.45 3.55 5.80
CA LEU A 27 -6.75 2.33 5.43
C LEU A 27 -5.62 2.70 4.47
N ALA A 28 -4.41 2.25 4.73
CA ALA A 28 -3.27 2.50 3.88
C ALA A 28 -2.74 1.20 3.28
N GLU A 29 -2.52 1.20 1.98
CA GLU A 29 -1.87 0.13 1.23
C GLU A 29 -0.73 0.73 0.43
N GLY A 30 0.39 0.02 0.32
CA GLY A 30 1.48 0.57 -0.42
C GLY A 30 2.81 -0.15 -0.27
N ASP A 31 3.84 0.56 -0.70
CA ASP A 31 5.23 0.13 -0.71
C ASP A 31 6.04 0.71 0.46
N SER A 32 7.36 0.81 0.29
CA SER A 32 8.27 1.32 1.32
C SER A 32 8.01 2.76 1.76
N TRP A 33 7.30 3.58 0.96
CA TRP A 33 6.93 4.94 1.35
C TRP A 33 5.95 4.99 2.52
N PHE A 34 5.13 3.94 2.64
CA PHE A 34 4.15 3.80 3.73
C PHE A 34 4.55 2.75 4.75
N SER A 35 5.47 1.82 4.43
CA SER A 35 5.80 0.74 5.34
C SER A 35 6.59 1.23 6.54
N ILE A 36 6.25 0.69 7.70
CA ILE A 36 7.07 0.81 8.91
C ILE A 36 8.16 -0.24 8.79
N THR A 37 9.43 0.17 8.84
CA THR A 37 10.53 -0.79 8.82
C THR A 37 10.46 -1.69 10.06
N ALA A 38 10.70 -2.97 9.87
CA ALA A 38 10.62 -4.03 10.89
C ALA A 38 11.56 -3.85 12.12
N THR A 39 12.34 -2.79 12.18
CA THR A 39 13.33 -2.56 13.24
C THR A 39 12.80 -1.79 14.44
N GLY A 40 11.48 -1.50 14.50
CA GLY A 40 10.85 -0.86 15.67
C GLY A 40 11.35 0.57 15.98
N ARG A 41 12.28 1.07 15.22
CA ARG A 41 12.71 2.48 15.27
C ARG A 41 11.91 3.22 14.20
N TYR A 42 11.34 4.33 14.59
CA TYR A 42 10.64 5.25 13.70
C TYR A 42 11.47 5.54 12.45
N SER A 43 11.22 4.78 11.41
CA SER A 43 11.65 5.21 10.08
C SER A 43 10.62 6.24 9.65
N PRO A 44 11.03 7.46 9.32
CA PRO A 44 10.11 8.45 8.81
C PRO A 44 9.46 7.89 7.54
N ASN A 45 8.18 7.63 7.61
CA ASN A 45 7.38 7.29 6.45
C ASN A 45 6.32 8.37 6.23
N LEU A 46 5.78 8.44 5.03
CA LEU A 46 4.83 9.49 4.69
C LEU A 46 3.60 9.51 5.61
N LEU A 47 3.15 8.35 6.09
CA LEU A 47 1.97 8.28 6.97
C LEU A 47 2.24 8.91 8.34
N ALA A 48 3.44 8.68 8.89
CA ALA A 48 3.82 9.24 10.19
C ALA A 48 3.99 10.77 10.14
N GLU A 49 4.35 11.31 8.98
CA GLU A 49 4.55 12.74 8.76
C GLU A 49 3.25 13.51 8.41
N LEU A 50 2.15 12.79 8.19
CA LEU A 50 0.86 13.45 7.95
C LEU A 50 0.45 14.33 9.12
N ARG A 51 -0.14 15.47 8.80
CA ARG A 51 -0.75 16.39 9.78
C ARG A 51 -2.18 16.60 9.38
N LEU A 52 -3.08 16.02 10.15
CA LEU A 52 -4.50 16.01 9.86
C LEU A 52 -5.25 16.97 10.81
N PRO A 53 -6.33 17.61 10.35
CA PRO A 53 -7.09 18.57 11.18
C PRO A 53 -7.89 17.89 12.30
N ARG A 54 -8.07 16.58 12.24
CA ARG A 54 -8.75 15.77 13.26
C ARG A 54 -7.89 14.60 13.67
N SER A 55 -8.21 13.99 14.81
CA SER A 55 -7.63 12.71 15.21
C SER A 55 -7.88 11.66 14.12
N ALA A 56 -6.88 10.90 13.78
CA ALA A 56 -6.99 9.88 12.74
C ALA A 56 -6.30 8.58 13.18
N ALA A 57 -6.96 7.47 12.92
CA ALA A 57 -6.36 6.14 12.94
C ALA A 57 -6.06 5.71 11.51
N ILE A 58 -4.83 5.31 11.25
CA ILE A 58 -4.43 4.71 9.97
C ILE A 58 -4.06 3.26 10.20
N VAL A 59 -4.77 2.36 9.56
CA VAL A 59 -4.38 0.95 9.51
C VAL A 59 -3.48 0.75 8.30
N ASN A 60 -2.23 0.43 8.56
CA ASN A 60 -1.19 0.36 7.55
C ASN A 60 -0.92 -1.07 7.11
N CYS A 61 -1.36 -1.42 5.91
CA CYS A 61 -1.14 -2.71 5.25
C CYS A 61 0.10 -2.71 4.34
N ALA A 62 0.76 -1.56 4.18
CA ALA A 62 1.88 -1.42 3.28
C ALA A 62 3.07 -2.31 3.68
N ALA A 63 3.77 -2.82 2.67
CA ALA A 63 4.97 -3.62 2.87
C ALA A 63 6.11 -3.18 1.95
N PRO A 64 7.38 -3.26 2.42
CA PRO A 64 8.52 -2.87 1.62
C PRO A 64 8.62 -3.70 0.34
N GLY A 65 8.94 -3.04 -0.78
CA GLY A 65 9.15 -3.73 -2.06
C GLY A 65 7.87 -4.18 -2.77
N HIS A 66 6.68 -3.79 -2.27
CA HIS A 66 5.44 -4.11 -2.97
C HIS A 66 5.39 -3.42 -4.33
N THR A 67 5.01 -4.19 -5.34
CA THR A 67 4.62 -3.72 -6.67
C THR A 67 3.11 -3.64 -6.75
N LEU A 68 2.58 -2.92 -7.74
CA LEU A 68 1.14 -2.87 -8.01
C LEU A 68 0.54 -4.26 -8.16
N GLN A 69 1.23 -5.15 -8.88
CA GLN A 69 0.77 -6.53 -9.05
C GLN A 69 0.66 -7.27 -7.71
N ARG A 70 1.61 -7.08 -6.79
CA ARG A 70 1.57 -7.70 -5.46
C ARG A 70 0.44 -7.15 -4.59
N MET A 71 0.16 -5.87 -4.68
CA MET A 71 -0.92 -5.24 -3.92
C MET A 71 -2.31 -5.77 -4.31
N VAL A 72 -2.50 -6.16 -5.58
CA VAL A 72 -3.75 -6.76 -6.05
C VAL A 72 -3.79 -8.28 -5.94
N ASP A 73 -2.66 -8.91 -5.64
CA ASP A 73 -2.59 -10.35 -5.46
C ASP A 73 -3.02 -10.75 -4.04
N ARG A 74 -4.25 -11.23 -3.92
CA ARG A 74 -4.84 -11.72 -2.67
C ARG A 74 -4.05 -12.80 -1.95
N ARG A 75 -3.21 -13.54 -2.68
CA ARG A 75 -2.38 -14.61 -2.13
C ARG A 75 -1.08 -14.07 -1.54
N ALA A 76 -0.57 -12.97 -2.09
CA ALA A 76 0.66 -12.35 -1.64
C ALA A 76 0.43 -11.47 -0.41
N ASP A 77 -0.64 -10.66 -0.41
CA ASP A 77 -1.04 -9.81 0.73
C ASP A 77 -2.55 -9.56 0.70
N GLY A 78 -3.29 -10.31 1.48
CA GLY A 78 -4.75 -10.17 1.57
C GLY A 78 -5.23 -9.29 2.72
N HIS A 79 -4.36 -8.61 3.47
CA HIS A 79 -4.78 -7.86 4.66
C HIS A 79 -5.64 -6.67 4.31
N CYS A 80 -5.22 -5.83 3.37
CA CYS A 80 -5.97 -4.65 2.96
C CYS A 80 -7.35 -5.03 2.42
N GLU A 81 -7.40 -6.00 1.51
CA GLU A 81 -8.66 -6.49 0.97
C GLU A 81 -9.58 -7.07 2.03
N ARG A 82 -9.04 -7.88 2.94
CA ARG A 82 -9.81 -8.46 4.05
C ARG A 82 -10.43 -7.37 4.93
N LEU A 83 -9.69 -6.30 5.20
CA LEU A 83 -10.17 -5.18 6.00
C LEU A 83 -11.21 -4.35 5.24
N LEU A 84 -11.04 -4.14 3.93
CA LEU A 84 -12.02 -3.46 3.08
C LEU A 84 -13.37 -4.21 3.04
N HIS A 85 -13.34 -5.54 2.99
CA HIS A 85 -14.53 -6.37 2.89
C HIS A 85 -15.02 -6.92 4.24
N HIS A 86 -14.35 -6.61 5.34
CA HIS A 86 -14.74 -7.09 6.65
C HIS A 86 -16.08 -6.49 7.08
N ARG A 87 -17.08 -7.32 7.36
CA ARG A 87 -18.47 -6.89 7.63
C ARG A 87 -18.60 -5.82 8.72
N ARG A 88 -17.72 -5.86 9.72
CA ARG A 88 -17.72 -4.89 10.83
C ARG A 88 -16.91 -3.64 10.54
N LEU A 89 -15.93 -3.69 9.63
CA LEU A 89 -14.94 -2.63 9.39
C LEU A 89 -15.17 -1.91 8.05
N ALA A 90 -15.70 -2.59 7.03
CA ALA A 90 -15.91 -2.00 5.70
C ALA A 90 -16.82 -0.76 5.68
N ARG A 91 -17.63 -0.54 6.72
CA ARG A 91 -18.48 0.65 6.87
C ARG A 91 -17.80 1.82 7.57
N TYR A 92 -16.55 1.64 8.01
CA TYR A 92 -15.88 2.59 8.90
C TYR A 92 -14.70 3.32 8.27
N TRP A 93 -14.32 2.98 7.04
CA TRP A 93 -13.20 3.63 6.38
C TRP A 93 -13.66 4.93 5.73
N ASP A 94 -13.05 6.05 6.15
CA ASP A 94 -13.34 7.36 5.59
C ASP A 94 -12.56 7.59 4.29
N ALA A 95 -11.36 6.99 4.14
CA ALA A 95 -10.59 6.96 2.90
C ALA A 95 -9.59 5.80 2.86
N VAL A 96 -9.13 5.50 1.65
CA VAL A 96 -8.00 4.60 1.38
C VAL A 96 -6.84 5.43 0.84
N LEU A 97 -5.67 5.24 1.43
CA LEU A 97 -4.41 5.86 1.00
C LEU A 97 -3.61 4.82 0.22
N LEU A 98 -3.11 5.19 -0.95
CA LEU A 98 -2.33 4.30 -1.80
C LEU A 98 -0.96 4.90 -2.10
N SER A 99 0.08 4.08 -2.00
CA SER A 99 1.44 4.40 -2.45
C SER A 99 1.95 3.26 -3.32
N ALA A 100 2.14 3.51 -4.60
CA ALA A 100 2.51 2.47 -5.54
C ALA A 100 3.29 3.02 -6.73
N GLY A 101 3.93 2.13 -7.49
CA GLY A 101 4.58 2.43 -8.75
C GLY A 101 6.10 2.62 -8.68
N GLY A 102 6.66 2.98 -7.51
CA GLY A 102 8.10 3.16 -7.36
C GLY A 102 8.89 1.88 -7.64
N ASN A 103 8.49 0.78 -7.03
CA ASN A 103 9.13 -0.52 -7.24
C ASN A 103 8.88 -1.07 -8.65
N ASP A 104 7.71 -0.80 -9.23
CA ASP A 104 7.39 -1.17 -10.61
C ASP A 104 8.31 -0.43 -11.58
N LEU A 105 8.55 0.87 -11.35
CA LEU A 105 9.46 1.67 -12.16
C LEU A 105 10.91 1.17 -12.05
N ILE A 106 11.38 0.85 -10.85
CA ILE A 106 12.73 0.30 -10.63
C ILE A 106 12.87 -1.05 -11.35
N ALA A 107 11.88 -1.93 -11.24
CA ALA A 107 11.88 -3.21 -11.94
C ALA A 107 11.87 -3.01 -13.47
N ALA A 108 11.09 -2.06 -13.97
CA ALA A 108 11.07 -1.71 -15.38
C ALA A 108 12.41 -1.16 -15.88
N ALA A 109 13.04 -0.27 -15.11
CA ALA A 109 14.34 0.31 -15.45
C ALA A 109 15.48 -0.74 -15.48
N ALA A 110 15.36 -1.80 -14.67
CA ALA A 110 16.32 -2.90 -14.67
C ALA A 110 16.09 -3.93 -15.80
N THR A 111 14.95 -3.86 -16.49
CA THR A 111 14.62 -4.77 -17.58
C THR A 111 15.24 -4.29 -18.89
N PRO A 112 16.01 -5.11 -19.62
CA PRO A 112 16.47 -4.74 -20.94
C PRO A 112 15.28 -4.43 -21.84
N LEU A 113 15.22 -3.22 -22.39
CA LEU A 113 14.11 -2.78 -23.23
C LEU A 113 14.16 -3.36 -24.63
N ALA A 114 15.36 -3.74 -25.07
CA ALA A 114 15.58 -4.36 -26.37
C ALA A 114 16.71 -5.40 -26.28
N ASP A 115 16.71 -6.35 -27.21
CA ASP A 115 17.82 -7.26 -27.41
C ASP A 115 18.96 -6.57 -28.21
N ASP A 116 20.05 -7.31 -28.48
CA ASP A 116 21.19 -6.82 -29.22
C ASP A 116 20.87 -6.41 -30.67
N ALA A 117 19.71 -6.85 -31.20
CA ALA A 117 19.20 -6.48 -32.52
C ALA A 117 18.23 -5.27 -32.48
N GLY A 118 18.02 -4.69 -31.29
CA GLY A 118 17.09 -3.57 -31.10
C GLY A 118 15.61 -3.96 -31.09
N VAL A 119 15.31 -5.27 -30.97
CA VAL A 119 13.93 -5.75 -30.88
C VAL A 119 13.46 -5.68 -29.43
N PRO A 120 12.27 -5.10 -29.16
CA PRO A 120 11.74 -5.02 -27.79
C PRO A 120 11.64 -6.40 -27.14
N THR A 121 12.19 -6.54 -25.93
CA THR A 121 12.09 -7.79 -25.18
C THR A 121 10.63 -8.12 -24.81
N PRO A 122 10.29 -9.39 -24.57
CA PRO A 122 8.94 -9.76 -24.12
C PRO A 122 8.53 -9.05 -22.83
N GLU A 123 9.47 -8.80 -21.92
CA GLU A 123 9.29 -8.07 -20.68
C GLU A 123 8.96 -6.60 -20.96
N ALA A 124 9.69 -5.95 -21.84
CA ALA A 124 9.41 -4.58 -22.27
C ALA A 124 8.03 -4.44 -22.91
N GLN A 125 7.64 -5.41 -23.73
CA GLN A 125 6.31 -5.44 -24.34
C GLN A 125 5.19 -5.61 -23.30
N ARG A 126 5.39 -6.43 -22.25
CA ARG A 126 4.43 -6.56 -21.15
C ARG A 126 4.29 -5.27 -20.37
N LEU A 127 5.42 -4.62 -20.04
CA LEU A 127 5.41 -3.33 -19.33
C LEU A 127 4.66 -2.27 -20.13
N LEU A 128 4.92 -2.14 -21.41
CA LEU A 128 4.20 -1.18 -22.28
C LEU A 128 2.69 -1.43 -22.26
N ARG A 129 2.24 -2.68 -22.36
CA ARG A 129 0.81 -3.01 -22.30
C ARG A 129 0.20 -2.64 -20.94
N THR A 130 0.91 -2.92 -19.84
CA THR A 130 0.42 -2.57 -18.49
C THR A 130 0.25 -1.06 -18.35
N PHE A 131 1.17 -0.25 -18.89
CA PHE A 131 1.04 1.21 -18.87
C PHE A 131 -0.09 1.72 -19.78
N GLU A 132 -0.31 1.07 -20.92
CA GLU A 132 -1.43 1.40 -21.81
C GLU A 132 -2.79 1.08 -21.17
N GLU A 133 -2.91 -0.06 -20.47
CA GLU A 133 -4.14 -0.48 -19.80
C GLU A 133 -4.49 0.40 -18.59
N VAL A 134 -3.49 0.95 -17.90
CA VAL A 134 -3.71 1.84 -16.72
C VAL A 134 -3.97 3.30 -17.15
N GLY A 135 -3.59 3.67 -18.37
CA GLY A 135 -3.76 5.03 -18.91
C GLY A 135 -5.14 5.33 -19.51
N HIS A 136 -6.06 4.39 -19.47
CA HIS A 136 -7.46 4.51 -19.89
C HIS A 136 -8.39 4.39 -18.68
#